data_069568b139b881e3561893105c572dd7
#
_entry.id   069568b139b881e3561893105c572dd7
#
_cell.length_a   1.000
_cell.length_b   1.000
_cell.length_c   1.000
_cell.angle_alpha   90.00
_cell.angle_beta   90.00
_cell.angle_gamma   90.00
#
_symmetry.space_group_name_H-M   'P 1'
#
loop_
_entity.id
_entity.type
_entity.pdbx_description
1 polymer ?
#
loop_
_entity_poly.entity_id
_entity_poly.type
_entity_poly.pdbx_seq_one_letter_code
_entity_poly.pdbx_strand_id
1 'polypeptide(L)'
;DVVKANEGQVSYKRNPDGSDSPYELNITYVDAILASRGSENADRFLAAQAIQYALPGVPATYIHSLLGSRNWTDGVKQTGRARTINREKLQIDRLVSELNDPASFRSRIFYPYLNLIKVRRAQKAFHPNSDFEILEIDPKKECHQVSAKERKQIRHLLKNFCFRIVSWF
;
A
#
# COMPACT_ATOMS: atom_id res chain seq x y z
N ASP A 1 -13.76 6.41 -11.60
CA ASP A 1 -14.78 6.63 -10.55
C ASP A 1 -14.16 6.82 -9.16
N VAL A 2 -13.29 5.90 -8.65
CA VAL A 2 -12.65 5.99 -7.33
C VAL A 2 -11.91 7.31 -7.10
N VAL A 3 -11.15 7.79 -8.10
CA VAL A 3 -10.39 9.04 -8.00
C VAL A 3 -11.31 10.22 -7.72
N LYS A 4 -12.40 10.35 -8.49
CA LYS A 4 -13.37 11.44 -8.32
C LYS A 4 -14.13 11.33 -7.00
N ALA A 5 -14.52 10.10 -6.61
CA ALA A 5 -15.24 9.86 -5.36
C ALA A 5 -14.43 10.24 -4.12
N ASN A 6 -13.09 10.23 -4.23
CA ASN A 6 -12.17 10.58 -3.14
C ASN A 6 -11.47 11.94 -3.36
N GLU A 7 -12.08 12.85 -4.13
CA GLU A 7 -11.56 14.21 -4.38
C GLU A 7 -10.18 14.24 -5.06
N GLY A 8 -9.79 13.14 -5.70
CA GLY A 8 -8.60 13.09 -6.54
C GLY A 8 -8.85 13.72 -7.90
N GLN A 9 -7.78 13.91 -8.66
CA GLN A 9 -7.81 14.51 -9.99
C GLN A 9 -7.14 13.60 -11.01
N VAL A 10 -7.59 13.66 -12.26
CA VAL A 10 -6.95 12.98 -13.38
C VAL A 10 -6.25 14.03 -14.24
N SER A 11 -4.95 13.88 -14.42
CA SER A 11 -4.20 14.67 -15.41
C SER A 11 -4.26 13.98 -16.76
N TYR A 12 -4.38 14.79 -17.82
CA TYR A 12 -4.43 14.31 -19.20
C TYR A 12 -3.21 14.77 -19.96
N LYS A 13 -2.80 14.00 -20.95
CA LYS A 13 -1.80 14.40 -21.94
C LYS A 13 -2.43 14.51 -23.32
N ARG A 14 -1.98 15.48 -24.10
CA ARG A 14 -2.34 15.62 -25.51
C ARG A 14 -1.59 14.58 -26.34
N ASN A 15 -2.29 13.84 -27.15
CA ASN A 15 -1.75 12.89 -28.11
C ASN A 15 -1.44 13.58 -29.45
N PRO A 16 -0.61 12.96 -30.33
CA PRO A 16 -0.30 13.52 -31.64
C PRO A 16 -1.52 13.70 -32.55
N ASP A 17 -2.56 12.90 -32.39
CA ASP A 17 -3.82 12.97 -33.12
C ASP A 17 -4.77 14.09 -32.61
N GLY A 18 -4.36 14.84 -31.60
CA GLY A 18 -5.15 15.90 -31.00
C GLY A 18 -6.13 15.44 -29.91
N SER A 19 -6.25 14.15 -29.66
CA SER A 19 -7.03 13.61 -28.53
C SER A 19 -6.34 13.80 -27.19
N ASP A 20 -7.07 13.72 -26.08
CA ASP A 20 -6.53 13.70 -24.75
C ASP A 20 -6.69 12.31 -24.12
N SER A 21 -5.61 11.75 -23.54
CA SER A 21 -5.65 10.51 -22.79
C SER A 21 -5.27 10.70 -21.32
N PRO A 22 -5.87 9.93 -20.40
CA PRO A 22 -5.48 9.96 -19.00
C PRO A 22 -3.98 9.64 -18.87
N TYR A 23 -3.27 10.48 -18.10
CA TYR A 23 -1.82 10.36 -17.93
C TYR A 23 -1.45 10.01 -16.49
N GLU A 24 -2.08 10.66 -15.52
CA GLU A 24 -1.76 10.48 -14.10
C GLU A 24 -3.00 10.59 -13.23
N LEU A 25 -3.10 9.67 -12.27
CA LEU A 25 -4.11 9.72 -11.22
C LEU A 25 -3.51 10.45 -10.02
N ASN A 26 -3.96 11.67 -9.76
CA ASN A 26 -3.51 12.48 -8.62
C ASN A 26 -4.41 12.17 -7.42
N ILE A 27 -3.98 11.22 -6.63
CA ILE A 27 -4.65 10.73 -5.42
C ILE A 27 -3.60 10.05 -4.55
N THR A 28 -3.73 10.10 -3.22
CA THR A 28 -2.88 9.27 -2.36
C THR A 28 -3.26 7.80 -2.49
N TYR A 29 -2.27 6.91 -2.34
CA TYR A 29 -2.53 5.47 -2.41
C TYR A 29 -3.47 5.02 -1.28
N VAL A 30 -3.37 5.65 -0.11
CA VAL A 30 -4.28 5.44 1.03
C VAL A 30 -5.72 5.69 0.60
N ASP A 31 -6.04 6.86 0.06
CA ASP A 31 -7.40 7.20 -0.33
C ASP A 31 -7.91 6.37 -1.50
N ALA A 32 -7.02 5.99 -2.42
CA ALA A 32 -7.37 5.10 -3.53
C ALA A 32 -7.79 3.69 -3.04
N ILE A 33 -7.07 3.13 -2.08
CA ILE A 33 -7.34 1.79 -1.54
C ILE A 33 -8.57 1.77 -0.61
N LEU A 34 -8.76 2.83 0.18
CA LEU A 34 -9.91 2.90 1.09
C LEU A 34 -11.25 3.02 0.34
N ALA A 35 -11.23 3.47 -0.92
CA ALA A 35 -12.36 3.49 -1.86
C ALA A 35 -13.61 4.26 -1.40
N SER A 36 -13.65 4.73 -0.17
CA SER A 36 -14.72 5.58 0.38
C SER A 36 -14.13 6.70 1.22
N ARG A 37 -14.63 7.91 0.97
CA ARG A 37 -14.23 9.10 1.73
C ARG A 37 -14.49 8.88 3.22
N GLY A 38 -13.54 9.26 4.05
CA GLY A 38 -13.66 9.16 5.51
C GLY A 38 -13.47 7.74 6.07
N SER A 39 -13.26 6.72 5.24
CA SER A 39 -12.90 5.40 5.75
C SER A 39 -11.57 5.45 6.49
N GLU A 40 -11.51 4.84 7.66
CA GLU A 40 -10.31 4.69 8.49
C GLU A 40 -9.89 3.22 8.64
N ASN A 41 -10.24 2.39 7.68
CA ASN A 41 -9.82 0.99 7.69
C ASN A 41 -8.33 0.86 7.32
N ALA A 42 -7.47 0.99 8.33
CA ALA A 42 -6.02 0.88 8.17
C ALA A 42 -5.62 -0.52 7.65
N ASP A 43 -6.32 -1.58 8.06
CA ASP A 43 -5.97 -2.97 7.70
C ASP A 43 -6.09 -3.21 6.20
N ARG A 44 -7.09 -2.61 5.54
CA ARG A 44 -7.24 -2.70 4.08
C ARG A 44 -6.03 -2.10 3.35
N PHE A 45 -5.52 -0.96 3.83
CA PHE A 45 -4.33 -0.36 3.27
C PHE A 45 -3.08 -1.21 3.56
N LEU A 46 -2.94 -1.71 4.79
CA LEU A 46 -1.82 -2.56 5.20
C LEU A 46 -1.81 -3.88 4.43
N ALA A 47 -2.97 -4.47 4.13
CA ALA A 47 -3.07 -5.66 3.29
C ALA A 47 -2.52 -5.40 1.87
N ALA A 48 -2.85 -4.25 1.27
CA ALA A 48 -2.29 -3.86 -0.03
C ALA A 48 -0.76 -3.67 0.02
N GLN A 49 -0.24 -3.08 1.10
CA GLN A 49 1.21 -2.95 1.32
C GLN A 49 1.86 -4.32 1.53
N ALA A 50 1.21 -5.23 2.25
CA ALA A 50 1.72 -6.59 2.47
C ALA A 50 1.87 -7.35 1.14
N ILE A 51 0.93 -7.20 0.21
CA ILE A 51 1.06 -7.76 -1.15
C ILE A 51 2.30 -7.20 -1.85
N GLN A 52 2.48 -5.86 -1.84
CA GLN A 52 3.66 -5.22 -2.42
C GLN A 52 4.96 -5.77 -1.82
N TYR A 53 5.00 -5.94 -0.51
CA TYR A 53 6.18 -6.44 0.21
C TYR A 53 6.35 -7.96 0.12
N ALA A 54 5.38 -8.70 -0.40
CA ALA A 54 5.50 -10.12 -0.69
C ALA A 54 6.13 -10.40 -2.07
N LEU A 55 6.11 -9.43 -2.99
CA LEU A 55 6.66 -9.58 -4.33
C LEU A 55 8.20 -9.63 -4.30
N PRO A 56 8.83 -10.36 -5.24
CA PRO A 56 10.29 -10.38 -5.40
C PRO A 56 10.82 -9.00 -5.82
N GLY A 57 12.10 -8.77 -5.58
CA GLY A 57 12.78 -7.51 -5.93
C GLY A 57 12.95 -6.56 -4.74
N VAL A 58 13.24 -5.29 -5.04
CA VAL A 58 13.49 -4.24 -4.04
C VAL A 58 12.28 -3.32 -3.96
N PRO A 59 11.46 -3.41 -2.89
CA PRO A 59 10.32 -2.54 -2.74
C PRO A 59 10.75 -1.11 -2.38
N ALA A 60 10.10 -0.13 -2.97
CA ALA A 60 10.24 1.28 -2.60
C ALA A 60 9.11 1.70 -1.65
N THR A 61 9.46 2.39 -0.58
CA THR A 61 8.49 2.94 0.38
C THR A 61 8.37 4.44 0.20
N TYR A 62 7.20 4.90 -0.22
CA TYR A 62 6.93 6.33 -0.26
C TYR A 62 6.61 6.84 1.14
N ILE A 63 7.25 7.94 1.55
CA ILE A 63 7.14 8.47 2.92
C ILE A 63 5.69 8.77 3.33
N HIS A 64 4.89 9.36 2.44
CA HIS A 64 3.49 9.65 2.76
C HIS A 64 2.62 8.39 2.86
N SER A 65 2.95 7.31 2.14
CA SER A 65 2.31 6.01 2.33
C SER A 65 2.67 5.41 3.69
N LEU A 66 3.95 5.47 4.08
CA LEU A 66 4.42 5.01 5.39
C LEU A 66 3.71 5.74 6.54
N LEU A 67 3.51 7.05 6.39
CA LEU A 67 2.87 7.90 7.39
C LEU A 67 1.35 7.92 7.29
N GLY A 68 0.73 7.16 6.40
CA GLY A 68 -0.72 7.14 6.24
C GLY A 68 -1.33 8.48 5.82
N SER A 69 -0.57 9.31 5.05
CA SER A 69 -1.08 10.62 4.62
C SER A 69 -2.26 10.48 3.68
N ARG A 70 -3.26 11.32 3.91
CA ARG A 70 -4.48 11.43 3.11
C ARG A 70 -4.29 12.48 2.00
N ASN A 71 -5.27 12.60 1.12
CA ASN A 71 -5.30 13.63 0.09
C ASN A 71 -5.21 15.04 0.71
N TRP A 72 -4.19 15.80 0.33
CA TRP A 72 -4.03 17.19 0.75
C TRP A 72 -4.70 18.14 -0.24
N THR A 73 -6.03 18.16 -0.20
CA THR A 73 -6.86 18.97 -1.10
C THR A 73 -6.62 20.47 -0.95
N ASP A 74 -6.33 20.94 0.28
CA ASP A 74 -6.03 22.34 0.52
C ASP A 74 -4.70 22.76 -0.13
N GLY A 75 -3.69 21.88 -0.15
CA GLY A 75 -2.46 22.12 -0.87
C GLY A 75 -2.68 22.26 -2.38
N VAL A 76 -3.58 21.49 -2.96
CA VAL A 76 -3.97 21.63 -4.37
C VAL A 76 -4.63 22.97 -4.62
N LYS A 77 -5.58 23.41 -3.77
CA LYS A 77 -6.23 24.71 -3.87
C LYS A 77 -5.21 25.86 -3.78
N GLN A 78 -4.24 25.75 -2.84
CA GLN A 78 -3.21 26.77 -2.64
C GLN A 78 -2.23 26.90 -3.80
N THR A 79 -1.86 25.77 -4.43
CA THR A 79 -0.81 25.75 -5.45
C THR A 79 -1.31 25.68 -6.88
N GLY A 80 -2.59 25.34 -7.08
CA GLY A 80 -3.17 25.06 -8.39
C GLY A 80 -2.60 23.80 -9.08
N ARG A 81 -1.80 22.97 -8.37
CA ARG A 81 -1.10 21.82 -8.94
C ARG A 81 -1.71 20.52 -8.42
N ALA A 82 -2.28 19.70 -9.31
CA ALA A 82 -2.89 18.42 -8.96
C ALA A 82 -1.95 17.49 -8.17
N ARG A 83 -0.67 17.41 -8.53
CA ARG A 83 0.36 16.59 -7.85
C ARG A 83 0.62 16.96 -6.40
N THR A 84 0.19 18.15 -5.95
CA THR A 84 0.35 18.56 -4.55
C THR A 84 -0.48 17.70 -3.60
N ILE A 85 -1.52 17.05 -4.11
CA ILE A 85 -2.45 16.24 -3.33
C ILE A 85 -1.76 15.13 -2.49
N ASN A 86 -0.66 14.58 -2.97
CA ASN A 86 0.09 13.52 -2.29
C ASN A 86 1.43 14.02 -1.71
N ARG A 87 1.57 15.33 -1.49
CA ARG A 87 2.79 15.99 -0.99
C ARG A 87 2.49 16.93 0.16
N GLU A 88 1.70 16.44 1.12
CA GLU A 88 1.37 17.19 2.33
C GLU A 88 2.64 17.69 3.02
N LYS A 89 2.65 18.97 3.41
CA LYS A 89 3.71 19.53 4.26
C LYS A 89 3.36 19.23 5.71
N LEU A 90 4.00 18.21 6.26
CA LEU A 90 3.76 17.74 7.61
C LEU A 90 4.41 18.69 8.64
N GLN A 91 3.65 19.06 9.68
CA GLN A 91 4.17 19.76 10.84
C GLN A 91 4.67 18.73 11.85
N ILE A 92 5.94 18.84 12.26
CA ILE A 92 6.61 17.81 13.05
C ILE A 92 5.91 17.55 14.40
N ASP A 93 5.49 18.58 15.11
CA ASP A 93 4.87 18.45 16.42
C ASP A 93 3.53 17.71 16.32
N ARG A 94 2.73 18.05 15.29
CA ARG A 94 1.47 17.37 15.00
C ARG A 94 1.71 15.92 14.59
N LEU A 95 2.67 15.68 13.72
CA LEU A 95 3.02 14.32 13.29
C LEU A 95 3.42 13.43 14.47
N VAL A 96 4.29 13.95 15.35
CA VAL A 96 4.73 13.22 16.55
C VAL A 96 3.56 12.94 17.48
N SER A 97 2.68 13.92 17.68
CA SER A 97 1.47 13.74 18.49
C SER A 97 0.56 12.66 17.91
N GLU A 98 0.30 12.69 16.59
CA GLU A 98 -0.53 11.68 15.92
C GLU A 98 0.12 10.28 15.95
N LEU A 99 1.45 10.17 15.85
CA LEU A 99 2.14 8.88 15.94
C LEU A 99 2.14 8.32 17.37
N ASN A 100 2.16 9.17 18.38
CA ASN A 100 2.12 8.75 19.78
C ASN A 100 0.71 8.39 20.29
N ASP A 101 -0.32 8.71 19.53
CA ASP A 101 -1.70 8.31 19.81
C ASP A 101 -2.03 6.98 19.10
N PRO A 102 -2.16 5.85 19.84
CA PRO A 102 -2.47 4.55 19.23
C PRO A 102 -3.82 4.51 18.51
N ALA A 103 -4.76 5.39 18.85
CA ALA A 103 -6.05 5.48 18.21
C ALA A 103 -6.00 6.23 16.88
N SER A 104 -4.96 7.03 16.64
CA SER A 104 -4.82 7.81 15.42
C SER A 104 -4.69 6.91 14.19
N PHE A 105 -5.22 7.35 13.07
CA PHE A 105 -5.09 6.65 11.80
C PHE A 105 -3.62 6.50 11.37
N ARG A 106 -2.77 7.53 11.59
CA ARG A 106 -1.34 7.48 11.29
C ARG A 106 -0.61 6.41 12.10
N SER A 107 -0.85 6.35 13.41
CA SER A 107 -0.24 5.35 14.29
C SER A 107 -0.61 3.93 13.87
N ARG A 108 -1.91 3.71 13.57
CA ARG A 108 -2.43 2.41 13.10
C ARG A 108 -1.87 1.96 11.75
N ILE A 109 -1.32 2.88 10.95
CA ILE A 109 -0.60 2.54 9.70
C ILE A 109 0.89 2.42 9.96
N PHE A 110 1.51 3.40 10.57
CA PHE A 110 2.95 3.56 10.65
C PHE A 110 3.65 2.38 11.32
N TYR A 111 3.22 2.01 12.52
CA TYR A 111 3.89 0.94 13.27
C TYR A 111 3.72 -0.45 12.64
N PRO A 112 2.52 -0.87 12.20
CA PRO A 112 2.38 -2.12 11.45
C PRO A 112 3.15 -2.12 10.13
N TYR A 113 3.20 -1.00 9.42
CA TYR A 113 3.97 -0.88 8.18
C TYR A 113 5.48 -1.02 8.44
N LEU A 114 6.02 -0.38 9.48
CA LEU A 114 7.40 -0.59 9.91
C LEU A 114 7.68 -2.07 10.25
N ASN A 115 6.71 -2.74 10.87
CA ASN A 115 6.84 -4.16 11.16
C ASN A 115 6.89 -5.01 9.89
N LEU A 116 6.07 -4.70 8.85
CA LEU A 116 6.18 -5.36 7.54
C LEU A 116 7.59 -5.23 6.96
N ILE A 117 8.17 -4.02 7.00
CA ILE A 117 9.53 -3.77 6.52
C ILE A 117 10.55 -4.60 7.32
N LYS A 118 10.44 -4.63 8.64
CA LYS A 118 11.33 -5.42 9.53
C LYS A 118 11.24 -6.90 9.22
N VAL A 119 10.01 -7.46 9.11
CA VAL A 119 9.79 -8.88 8.81
C VAL A 119 10.41 -9.23 7.46
N ARG A 120 10.15 -8.45 6.41
CA ARG A 120 10.73 -8.68 5.09
C ARG A 120 12.26 -8.68 5.14
N ARG A 121 12.87 -7.68 5.78
CA ARG A 121 14.34 -7.56 5.88
C ARG A 121 14.99 -8.72 6.63
N ALA A 122 14.29 -9.32 7.57
CA ALA A 122 14.79 -10.45 8.35
C ALA A 122 14.71 -11.79 7.59
N GLN A 123 13.97 -11.86 6.48
CA GLN A 123 13.77 -13.10 5.73
C GLN A 123 14.69 -13.17 4.52
N LYS A 124 15.59 -14.15 4.50
CA LYS A 124 16.54 -14.38 3.38
C LYS A 124 15.82 -14.65 2.05
N ALA A 125 14.63 -15.24 2.09
CA ALA A 125 13.81 -15.50 0.90
C ALA A 125 13.43 -14.24 0.10
N PHE A 126 13.47 -13.07 0.74
CA PHE A 126 13.20 -11.79 0.07
C PHE A 126 14.47 -11.04 -0.37
N HIS A 127 15.62 -11.69 -0.31
CA HIS A 127 16.84 -11.09 -0.86
C HIS A 127 16.67 -10.89 -2.39
N PRO A 128 17.09 -9.76 -2.97
CA PRO A 128 16.87 -9.47 -4.40
C PRO A 128 17.44 -10.53 -5.36
N ASN A 129 18.49 -11.24 -4.94
CA ASN A 129 19.13 -12.30 -5.71
C ASN A 129 18.64 -13.71 -5.32
N SER A 130 17.55 -13.83 -4.58
CA SER A 130 16.96 -15.13 -4.28
C SER A 130 16.17 -15.64 -5.47
N ASP A 131 16.29 -16.92 -5.73
CA ASP A 131 15.45 -17.60 -6.71
C ASP A 131 13.99 -17.56 -6.25
N PHE A 132 13.08 -17.39 -7.19
CA PHE A 132 11.65 -17.49 -6.94
C PHE A 132 10.99 -18.30 -8.06
N GLU A 133 9.91 -18.97 -7.70
CA GLU A 133 9.10 -19.74 -8.62
C GLU A 133 7.66 -19.24 -8.58
N ILE A 134 7.07 -19.03 -9.73
CA ILE A 134 5.64 -18.73 -9.85
C ILE A 134 4.91 -20.07 -9.86
N LEU A 135 4.15 -20.34 -8.80
CA LEU A 135 3.32 -21.53 -8.75
C LEU A 135 2.01 -21.27 -9.50
N GLU A 136 1.79 -22.01 -10.57
CA GLU A 136 0.48 -22.05 -11.24
C GLU A 136 -0.49 -22.84 -10.35
N ILE A 137 -1.37 -22.12 -9.67
CA ILE A 137 -2.45 -22.73 -8.90
C ILE A 137 -3.67 -22.80 -9.82
N ASP A 138 -4.07 -24.04 -10.20
CA ASP A 138 -5.31 -24.23 -10.93
C ASP A 138 -6.49 -23.71 -10.09
N PRO A 139 -7.24 -22.69 -10.57
CA PRO A 139 -8.37 -22.14 -9.82
C PRO A 139 -9.47 -23.16 -9.52
N LYS A 140 -9.48 -24.30 -10.24
CA LYS A 140 -10.43 -25.42 -10.05
C LYS A 140 -9.93 -26.48 -9.05
N LYS A 141 -8.65 -26.39 -8.65
CA LYS A 141 -8.13 -27.28 -7.58
C LYS A 141 -8.32 -26.59 -6.26
N GLU A 142 -9.13 -27.20 -5.40
CA GLU A 142 -9.26 -26.80 -4.01
C GLU A 142 -7.87 -26.78 -3.35
N CYS A 143 -7.61 -25.81 -2.46
CA CYS A 143 -6.34 -25.63 -1.74
C CYS A 143 -5.85 -26.88 -0.98
N HIS A 144 -6.66 -27.94 -0.91
CA HIS A 144 -6.33 -29.22 -0.28
C HIS A 144 -5.37 -30.11 -1.10
N GLN A 145 -5.16 -29.80 -2.39
CA GLN A 145 -4.31 -30.63 -3.28
C GLN A 145 -2.88 -30.10 -3.45
N VAL A 146 -2.52 -29.02 -2.78
CA VAL A 146 -1.13 -28.52 -2.74
C VAL A 146 -0.24 -29.56 -2.05
N SER A 147 0.85 -29.95 -2.68
CA SER A 147 1.75 -30.99 -2.13
C SER A 147 2.28 -30.63 -0.74
N ALA A 148 2.70 -31.63 0.04
CA ALA A 148 3.24 -31.39 1.38
C ALA A 148 4.50 -30.51 1.37
N LYS A 149 5.29 -30.54 0.28
CA LYS A 149 6.48 -29.71 0.07
C LYS A 149 6.09 -28.25 -0.21
N GLU A 150 5.14 -28.03 -1.10
CA GLU A 150 4.58 -26.72 -1.45
C GLU A 150 3.85 -26.10 -0.25
N ARG A 151 3.04 -26.92 0.50
CA ARG A 151 2.41 -26.48 1.75
C ARG A 151 3.42 -26.02 2.80
N LYS A 152 4.58 -26.67 2.87
CA LYS A 152 5.63 -26.32 3.83
C LYS A 152 6.30 -24.98 3.44
N GLN A 153 6.53 -24.74 2.15
CA GLN A 153 7.03 -23.47 1.62
C GLN A 153 6.01 -22.34 1.76
N ILE A 154 4.77 -22.57 1.33
CA ILE A 154 3.66 -21.62 1.48
C ILE A 154 3.37 -21.34 2.95
N ARG A 155 3.33 -22.37 3.83
CA ARG A 155 3.19 -22.18 5.28
C ARG A 155 4.36 -21.40 5.88
N HIS A 156 5.57 -21.58 5.40
CA HIS A 156 6.72 -20.82 5.91
C HIS A 156 6.64 -19.36 5.48
N LEU A 157 6.30 -19.09 4.22
CA LEU A 157 6.00 -17.75 3.71
C LEU A 157 4.79 -17.13 4.41
N LEU A 158 3.68 -17.86 4.52
CA LEU A 158 2.46 -17.38 5.15
C LEU A 158 2.58 -17.28 6.66
N LYS A 159 3.24 -18.22 7.37
CA LYS A 159 3.46 -18.09 8.81
C LYS A 159 4.31 -16.87 9.18
N ASN A 160 5.29 -16.54 8.37
CA ASN A 160 6.15 -15.39 8.68
C ASN A 160 5.62 -14.06 8.16
N PHE A 161 4.75 -14.07 7.15
CA PHE A 161 4.25 -12.87 6.49
C PHE A 161 2.75 -12.63 6.64
N CYS A 162 1.91 -13.67 6.44
CA CYS A 162 0.45 -13.54 6.49
C CYS A 162 -0.17 -13.93 7.85
N PHE A 163 0.43 -14.83 8.63
CA PHE A 163 -0.18 -15.29 9.88
C PHE A 163 -0.24 -14.20 10.95
N ARG A 164 0.57 -13.16 10.85
CA ARG A 164 0.40 -11.97 11.69
C ARG A 164 -0.61 -10.97 11.12
N ILE A 165 -0.94 -11.06 9.84
CA ILE A 165 -1.98 -10.24 9.20
C ILE A 165 -3.35 -10.92 9.40
N VAL A 166 -3.44 -12.25 9.23
CA VAL A 166 -4.69 -13.02 9.36
C VAL A 166 -5.11 -13.24 10.83
N SER A 167 -4.19 -13.17 11.80
CA SER A 167 -4.56 -13.16 13.22
C SER A 167 -5.07 -11.81 13.72
N TRP A 168 -5.18 -10.82 12.82
CA TRP A 168 -5.76 -9.51 13.06
C TRP A 168 -7.11 -9.31 12.34
N PHE A 169 -7.56 -10.32 11.58
CA PHE A 169 -8.92 -10.48 11.10
C PHE A 169 -9.62 -11.61 11.90
#